data_595812a164eb4b85d0e6891b1bc13f7d
#
_entry.id   595812a164eb4b85d0e6891b1bc13f7d
#
_cell.length_a   1.000
_cell.length_b   1.000
_cell.length_c   1.000
_cell.angle_alpha   90.00
_cell.angle_beta   90.00
_cell.angle_gamma   90.00
#
_symmetry.space_group_name_H-M   'P 1'
#
loop_
_entity.id
_entity.type
_entity.pdbx_description
1 polymer ?
#
loop_
_entity_poly.entity_id
_entity_poly.type
_entity_poly.pdbx_seq_one_letter_code
_entity_poly.pdbx_strand_id
1 'polypeptide(L)'
;MNIKTLPVGQLETNCYVVINEDTLECVVIDPGDESNTIMDYIESNNLKCKAIMLTHGHFDHVGAVNAVAEQTGCPVYINKRDEGYKVGMSGMMFKLPEGGKYYDDGDVIPEAGLEFKVIATPGHTPGGVSLICENALFTGDTPVSYTHLTLPTS
;
A
#
# COMPACT_ATOMS: atom_id res chain seq x y z
N MET A 1 4.06 6.95 -14.99
CA MET A 1 3.34 6.43 -13.81
C MET A 1 2.03 7.17 -13.63
N ASN A 2 0.99 6.46 -13.34
CA ASN A 2 -0.32 7.03 -13.03
C ASN A 2 -0.79 6.53 -11.66
N ILE A 3 -1.48 7.39 -10.91
CA ILE A 3 -1.93 7.06 -9.56
C ILE A 3 -3.43 7.25 -9.48
N LYS A 4 -4.14 6.18 -9.11
CA LYS A 4 -5.57 6.25 -8.81
C LYS A 4 -5.77 6.18 -7.31
N THR A 5 -6.48 7.15 -6.76
CA THR A 5 -6.87 7.17 -5.35
C THR A 5 -8.30 6.65 -5.22
N LEU A 6 -8.45 5.62 -4.37
CA LEU A 6 -9.76 5.03 -4.06
C LEU A 6 -10.01 5.20 -2.55
N PRO A 7 -10.89 6.12 -2.14
CA PRO A 7 -11.30 6.18 -0.74
C PRO A 7 -12.14 4.94 -0.42
N VAL A 8 -11.77 4.22 0.62
CA VAL A 8 -12.42 2.95 0.98
C VAL A 8 -12.81 2.94 2.45
N GLY A 9 -13.91 2.23 2.74
CA GLY A 9 -14.42 2.05 4.08
C GLY A 9 -15.08 3.29 4.66
N GLN A 10 -15.59 3.13 5.88
CA GLN A 10 -16.31 4.21 6.58
C GLN A 10 -15.40 5.38 6.94
N LEU A 11 -14.11 5.13 7.16
CA LEU A 11 -13.13 6.17 7.46
C LEU A 11 -12.56 6.82 6.20
N GLU A 12 -13.01 6.38 5.02
CA GLU A 12 -12.54 6.89 3.72
C GLU A 12 -11.01 6.90 3.62
N THR A 13 -10.39 5.83 4.08
CA THR A 13 -8.95 5.64 3.98
C THR A 13 -8.55 5.54 2.53
N ASN A 14 -7.53 6.26 2.14
CA ASN A 14 -7.08 6.25 0.75
C ASN A 14 -6.31 4.98 0.43
N CYS A 15 -6.85 4.20 -0.50
CA CYS A 15 -6.14 3.13 -1.17
C CYS A 15 -5.57 3.67 -2.47
N TYR A 16 -4.29 3.46 -2.72
CA TYR A 16 -3.67 3.95 -3.94
C TYR A 16 -3.37 2.79 -4.88
N VAL A 17 -3.72 2.95 -6.15
CA VAL A 17 -3.31 2.03 -7.20
C VAL A 17 -2.27 2.77 -8.04
N VAL A 18 -1.03 2.34 -7.94
CA VAL A 18 0.11 2.94 -8.64
C VAL A 18 0.37 2.14 -9.90
N ILE A 19 0.20 2.76 -11.05
CA ILE A 19 0.14 2.09 -12.35
C ILE A 19 1.35 2.44 -13.20
N ASN A 20 2.01 1.42 -13.72
CA ASN A 20 2.98 1.57 -14.80
C ASN A 20 2.21 1.53 -16.11
N GLU A 21 2.09 2.69 -16.75
CA GLU A 21 1.27 2.82 -17.96
C GLU A 21 1.83 2.04 -19.15
N ASP A 22 3.13 1.78 -19.16
CA ASP A 22 3.77 1.06 -20.27
C ASP A 22 3.46 -0.43 -20.24
N THR A 23 3.29 -1.00 -19.04
CA THR A 23 3.10 -2.45 -18.86
C THR A 23 1.71 -2.82 -18.37
N LEU A 24 0.92 -1.87 -17.88
CA LEU A 24 -0.36 -2.06 -17.18
C LEU A 24 -0.20 -2.92 -15.91
N GLU A 25 0.99 -2.96 -15.37
CA GLU A 25 1.23 -3.55 -14.04
C GLU A 25 1.02 -2.48 -12.97
N CYS A 26 0.58 -2.89 -11.79
CA CYS A 26 0.32 -1.96 -10.70
C CYS A 26 0.74 -2.50 -9.34
N VAL A 27 0.85 -1.58 -8.40
CA VAL A 27 1.03 -1.86 -6.98
C VAL A 27 -0.13 -1.21 -6.24
N VAL A 28 -0.74 -1.95 -5.31
CA VAL A 28 -1.82 -1.44 -4.46
C VAL A 28 -1.23 -1.07 -3.12
N ILE A 29 -1.47 0.16 -2.68
CA ILE A 29 -1.01 0.66 -1.38
C ILE A 29 -2.22 0.83 -0.46
N ASP A 30 -2.16 0.24 0.72
CA ASP A 30 -3.14 0.33 1.79
C ASP A 30 -4.58 -0.02 1.36
N PRO A 31 -4.83 -1.28 0.93
CA PRO A 31 -6.21 -1.73 0.66
C PRO A 31 -6.97 -1.93 1.97
N GLY A 32 -7.49 -0.83 2.51
CA GLY A 32 -8.07 -0.80 3.86
C GLY A 32 -9.43 -1.46 3.97
N ASP A 33 -10.22 -1.46 2.90
CA ASP A 33 -11.58 -2.02 2.88
C ASP A 33 -12.05 -2.14 1.43
N GLU A 34 -13.25 -2.65 1.24
CA GLU A 34 -13.91 -2.70 -0.08
C GLU A 34 -13.09 -3.39 -1.15
N SER A 35 -12.68 -4.64 -0.87
CA SER A 35 -11.90 -5.42 -1.83
C SER A 35 -12.55 -5.48 -3.22
N ASN A 36 -13.88 -5.55 -3.29
CA ASN A 36 -14.59 -5.58 -4.56
C ASN A 36 -14.40 -4.28 -5.36
N THR A 37 -14.43 -3.14 -4.71
CA THR A 37 -14.19 -1.84 -5.36
C THR A 37 -12.78 -1.79 -5.95
N ILE A 38 -11.79 -2.25 -5.18
CA ILE A 38 -10.40 -2.28 -5.61
C ILE A 38 -10.23 -3.25 -6.79
N MET A 39 -10.77 -4.46 -6.67
CA MET A 39 -10.65 -5.47 -7.72
C MET A 39 -11.39 -5.07 -8.99
N ASP A 40 -12.57 -4.46 -8.86
CA ASP A 40 -13.31 -3.96 -10.01
C ASP A 40 -12.51 -2.91 -10.79
N TYR A 41 -11.82 -2.03 -10.09
CA TYR A 41 -10.96 -1.05 -10.74
C TYR A 41 -9.80 -1.72 -11.47
N ILE A 42 -9.14 -2.68 -10.83
CA ILE A 42 -8.02 -3.43 -11.42
C ILE A 42 -8.49 -4.17 -12.67
N GLU A 43 -9.58 -4.91 -12.59
CA GLU A 43 -10.10 -5.70 -13.69
C GLU A 43 -10.62 -4.84 -14.84
N SER A 44 -11.37 -3.77 -14.53
CA SER A 44 -11.95 -2.88 -15.55
C SER A 44 -10.88 -2.14 -16.35
N ASN A 45 -9.71 -1.95 -15.78
CA ASN A 45 -8.60 -1.26 -16.44
C ASN A 45 -7.54 -2.22 -16.96
N ASN A 46 -7.81 -3.52 -16.97
CA ASN A 46 -6.90 -4.57 -17.43
C ASN A 46 -5.54 -4.52 -16.75
N LEU A 47 -5.52 -4.17 -15.47
CA LEU A 47 -4.28 -4.04 -14.69
C LEU A 47 -3.88 -5.39 -14.12
N LYS A 48 -2.57 -5.59 -13.98
CA LYS A 48 -2.00 -6.74 -13.31
C LYS A 48 -1.36 -6.28 -12.01
N CYS A 49 -1.93 -6.64 -10.88
CA CYS A 49 -1.39 -6.29 -9.58
C CYS A 49 -0.18 -7.15 -9.26
N LYS A 50 0.95 -6.53 -9.04
CA LYS A 50 2.23 -7.21 -8.80
C LYS A 50 2.61 -7.25 -7.33
N ALA A 51 2.07 -6.34 -6.52
CA ALA A 51 2.36 -6.27 -5.09
C ALA A 51 1.31 -5.44 -4.37
N ILE A 52 1.18 -5.72 -3.08
CA ILE A 52 0.48 -4.87 -2.13
C ILE A 52 1.53 -4.35 -1.15
N MET A 53 1.53 -3.04 -0.91
CA MET A 53 2.45 -2.42 0.04
C MET A 53 1.66 -1.70 1.12
N LEU A 54 2.02 -1.93 2.38
CA LEU A 54 1.33 -1.35 3.52
C LEU A 54 2.20 -0.31 4.18
N THR A 55 1.65 0.88 4.38
CA THR A 55 2.36 1.94 5.12
C THR A 55 2.37 1.65 6.61
N HIS A 56 1.32 1.00 7.12
CA HIS A 56 1.27 0.55 8.51
C HIS A 56 0.16 -0.49 8.69
N GLY A 57 0.17 -1.17 9.84
CA GLY A 57 -0.75 -2.27 10.14
C GLY A 57 -2.05 -1.87 10.84
N HIS A 58 -2.44 -0.60 10.80
CA HIS A 58 -3.69 -0.14 11.40
C HIS A 58 -4.89 -0.68 10.63
N PHE A 59 -5.98 -0.99 11.33
CA PHE A 59 -7.12 -1.72 10.75
C PHE A 59 -7.71 -1.05 9.49
N ASP A 60 -7.74 0.26 9.44
CA ASP A 60 -8.29 1.01 8.31
C ASP A 60 -7.40 1.00 7.06
N HIS A 61 -6.20 0.42 7.16
CA HIS A 61 -5.26 0.29 6.04
C HIS A 61 -5.06 -1.15 5.58
N VAL A 62 -5.56 -2.15 6.31
CA VAL A 62 -5.30 -3.55 6.03
C VAL A 62 -6.56 -4.42 5.85
N GLY A 63 -7.75 -3.84 5.95
CA GLY A 63 -8.99 -4.60 6.00
C GLY A 63 -9.26 -5.47 4.78
N ALA A 64 -8.80 -5.08 3.59
CA ALA A 64 -9.01 -5.83 2.36
C ALA A 64 -7.75 -6.56 1.86
N VAL A 65 -6.64 -6.53 2.62
CA VAL A 65 -5.36 -7.10 2.18
C VAL A 65 -5.48 -8.55 1.78
N ASN A 66 -6.07 -9.37 2.65
CA ASN A 66 -6.14 -10.81 2.39
C ASN A 66 -6.98 -11.13 1.16
N ALA A 67 -8.12 -10.45 0.97
CA ALA A 67 -8.98 -10.68 -0.17
C ALA A 67 -8.29 -10.26 -1.48
N VAL A 68 -7.63 -9.11 -1.52
CA VAL A 68 -6.91 -8.66 -2.72
C VAL A 68 -5.72 -9.56 -3.00
N ALA A 69 -4.96 -9.93 -1.97
CA ALA A 69 -3.80 -10.83 -2.13
C ALA A 69 -4.23 -12.20 -2.65
N GLU A 70 -5.33 -12.75 -2.14
CA GLU A 70 -5.84 -14.04 -2.59
C GLU A 70 -6.27 -14.00 -4.05
N GLN A 71 -6.96 -12.94 -4.47
CA GLN A 71 -7.44 -12.82 -5.84
C GLN A 71 -6.34 -12.51 -6.85
N THR A 72 -5.28 -11.84 -6.45
CA THR A 72 -4.19 -11.44 -7.34
C THR A 72 -2.98 -12.36 -7.29
N GLY A 73 -2.79 -13.08 -6.18
CA GLY A 73 -1.63 -13.93 -5.96
C GLY A 73 -0.33 -13.16 -5.73
N CYS A 74 -0.40 -11.86 -5.51
CA CYS A 74 0.79 -11.04 -5.36
C CYS A 74 1.30 -10.99 -3.91
N PRO A 75 2.61 -10.68 -3.70
CA PRO A 75 3.15 -10.55 -2.36
C PRO A 75 2.65 -9.30 -1.66
N VAL A 76 2.63 -9.35 -0.33
CA VAL A 76 2.27 -8.24 0.54
C VAL A 76 3.50 -7.82 1.32
N TYR A 77 3.79 -6.52 1.33
CA TYR A 77 4.93 -5.95 2.05
C TYR A 77 4.45 -5.13 3.23
N ILE A 78 5.10 -5.29 4.37
CA ILE A 78 4.87 -4.48 5.57
C ILE A 78 6.18 -4.37 6.36
N ASN A 79 6.30 -3.37 7.22
CA ASN A 79 7.40 -3.34 8.17
C ASN A 79 7.11 -4.35 9.29
N LYS A 80 8.14 -5.12 9.67
CA LYS A 80 7.98 -6.20 10.65
C LYS A 80 7.42 -5.72 12.00
N ARG A 81 7.71 -4.49 12.40
CA ARG A 81 7.22 -3.93 13.67
C ARG A 81 5.70 -3.76 13.68
N ASP A 82 5.08 -3.71 12.51
CA ASP A 82 3.62 -3.57 12.40
C ASP A 82 2.90 -4.90 12.16
N GLU A 83 3.62 -5.96 11.88
CA GLU A 83 3.01 -7.29 11.89
C GLU A 83 2.69 -7.68 13.32
N GLY A 84 1.46 -8.13 13.56
CA GLY A 84 1.00 -8.44 14.90
C GLY A 84 0.54 -7.23 15.70
N TYR A 85 0.58 -6.04 15.11
CA TYR A 85 0.01 -4.85 15.73
C TYR A 85 -1.50 -5.02 15.87
N LYS A 86 -2.05 -4.61 17.00
CA LYS A 86 -3.48 -4.78 17.26
C LYS A 86 -4.31 -3.97 16.28
N VAL A 87 -5.23 -4.65 15.61
CA VAL A 87 -6.10 -4.05 14.60
C VAL A 87 -7.43 -3.69 15.28
N GLY A 88 -7.63 -2.39 15.50
CA GLY A 88 -8.84 -1.87 16.12
C GLY A 88 -9.01 -2.27 17.57
N MET A 89 -10.23 -2.12 18.08
CA MET A 89 -10.56 -2.35 19.49
C MET A 89 -10.85 -3.83 19.80
N SER A 90 -10.93 -4.67 18.77
CA SER A 90 -11.23 -6.10 18.94
C SER A 90 -10.05 -6.92 19.46
N GLY A 91 -8.86 -6.35 19.52
CA GLY A 91 -7.65 -7.07 19.88
C GLY A 91 -7.12 -7.98 18.77
N MET A 92 -7.73 -7.96 17.61
CA MET A 92 -7.23 -8.70 16.45
C MET A 92 -5.92 -8.10 15.96
N MET A 93 -5.02 -8.95 15.51
CA MET A 93 -3.71 -8.55 15.03
C MET A 93 -3.58 -8.85 13.55
N PHE A 94 -3.01 -7.91 12.80
CA PHE A 94 -2.73 -8.16 11.41
C PHE A 94 -1.60 -9.19 11.28
N LYS A 95 -1.85 -10.21 10.46
CA LYS A 95 -0.83 -11.19 10.09
C LYS A 95 -0.61 -11.14 8.60
N LEU A 96 0.66 -11.15 8.21
CA LEU A 96 1.05 -11.19 6.82
C LEU A 96 0.58 -12.50 6.18
N PRO A 97 -0.09 -12.46 5.01
CA PRO A 97 -0.47 -13.70 4.32
C PRO A 97 0.76 -14.45 3.83
N GLU A 98 0.57 -15.73 3.47
CA GLU A 98 1.63 -16.57 2.92
C GLU A 98 2.29 -15.89 1.72
N GLY A 99 3.61 -15.95 1.66
CA GLY A 99 4.39 -15.26 0.62
C GLY A 99 4.64 -13.79 0.90
N GLY A 100 4.18 -13.28 2.04
CA GLY A 100 4.42 -11.92 2.44
C GLY A 100 5.89 -11.63 2.73
N LYS A 101 6.25 -10.37 2.63
CA LYS A 101 7.64 -9.92 2.78
C LYS A 101 7.71 -8.72 3.71
N TYR A 102 8.86 -8.57 4.36
CA TYR A 102 9.12 -7.41 5.19
C TYR A 102 9.98 -6.41 4.43
N TYR A 103 9.75 -5.12 4.67
CA TYR A 103 10.64 -4.06 4.20
C TYR A 103 10.90 -3.06 5.32
N ASP A 104 11.98 -2.30 5.22
CA ASP A 104 12.40 -1.38 6.26
C ASP A 104 13.02 -0.13 5.64
N ASP A 105 13.33 0.84 6.50
CA ASP A 105 13.92 2.10 6.10
C ASP A 105 15.15 1.91 5.20
N GLY A 106 15.17 2.64 4.10
CA GLY A 106 16.25 2.60 3.13
C GLY A 106 16.11 1.55 2.05
N ASP A 107 15.16 0.61 2.19
CA ASP A 107 14.94 -0.41 1.15
C ASP A 107 14.38 0.24 -0.11
N VAL A 108 14.78 -0.31 -1.25
CA VAL A 108 14.23 0.04 -2.56
C VAL A 108 13.61 -1.23 -3.13
N ILE A 109 12.31 -1.20 -3.33
CA ILE A 109 11.55 -2.39 -3.74
C ILE A 109 11.16 -2.24 -5.21
N PRO A 110 11.68 -3.10 -6.09
CA PRO A 110 11.29 -3.10 -7.51
C PRO A 110 10.03 -3.93 -7.69
N GLU A 111 8.94 -3.29 -8.06
CA GLU A 111 7.68 -3.96 -8.39
C GLU A 111 6.99 -3.22 -9.52
N ALA A 112 6.30 -3.95 -10.37
CA ALA A 112 5.55 -3.40 -11.51
C ALA A 112 6.42 -2.54 -12.45
N GLY A 113 7.73 -2.82 -12.53
CA GLY A 113 8.66 -2.00 -13.30
C GLY A 113 8.93 -0.62 -12.71
N LEU A 114 8.56 -0.40 -11.46
CA LEU A 114 8.76 0.84 -10.72
C LEU A 114 9.66 0.57 -9.52
N GLU A 115 10.22 1.61 -8.93
CA GLU A 115 11.01 1.49 -7.71
C GLU A 115 10.34 2.25 -6.57
N PHE A 116 10.13 1.57 -5.43
CA PHE A 116 9.53 2.14 -4.24
C PHE A 116 10.58 2.23 -3.15
N LYS A 117 10.93 3.44 -2.74
CA LYS A 117 11.84 3.67 -1.63
C LYS A 117 11.06 3.72 -0.33
N VAL A 118 11.51 2.95 0.65
CA VAL A 118 10.88 2.87 1.98
C VAL A 118 11.58 3.83 2.92
N ILE A 119 10.78 4.63 3.63
CA ILE A 119 11.28 5.57 4.63
C ILE A 119 10.52 5.32 5.92
N ALA A 120 11.22 5.07 7.02
CA ALA A 120 10.57 4.91 8.31
C ALA A 120 9.96 6.24 8.76
N THR A 121 8.67 6.20 9.08
CA THR A 121 7.94 7.34 9.63
C THR A 121 7.12 6.86 10.82
N PRO A 122 7.79 6.38 11.89
CA PRO A 122 7.10 5.88 13.06
C PRO A 122 6.36 7.01 13.79
N GLY A 123 5.35 6.66 14.54
CA GLY A 123 4.54 7.62 15.28
C GLY A 123 3.17 7.06 15.56
N HIS A 124 2.32 7.04 14.55
CA HIS A 124 0.98 6.44 14.66
C HIS A 124 1.07 4.94 14.95
N THR A 125 1.97 4.24 14.30
CA THR A 125 2.35 2.87 14.62
C THR A 125 3.88 2.75 14.70
N PRO A 126 4.40 1.75 15.44
CA PRO A 126 5.85 1.60 15.59
C PRO A 126 6.57 1.28 14.28
N GLY A 127 5.91 0.61 13.35
CA GLY A 127 6.47 0.21 12.06
C GLY A 127 5.93 1.01 10.88
N GLY A 128 5.39 2.21 11.14
CA GLY A 128 4.89 3.05 10.07
C GLY A 128 5.98 3.46 9.09
N VAL A 129 5.67 3.40 7.80
CA VAL A 129 6.59 3.81 6.74
C VAL A 129 5.86 4.70 5.75
N SER A 130 6.64 5.51 5.05
CA SER A 130 6.20 6.21 3.86
C SER A 130 6.90 5.61 2.65
N LEU A 131 6.28 5.70 1.50
CA LEU A 131 6.82 5.15 0.26
C LEU A 131 7.02 6.28 -0.74
N ILE A 132 8.16 6.27 -1.41
CA ILE A 132 8.46 7.23 -2.49
C ILE A 132 8.59 6.44 -3.77
N CYS A 133 7.82 6.82 -4.78
CA CYS A 133 7.94 6.28 -6.13
C CYS A 133 7.94 7.46 -7.10
N GLU A 134 9.02 7.60 -7.84
CA GLU A 134 9.28 8.78 -8.69
C GLU A 134 9.16 10.06 -7.85
N ASN A 135 8.25 10.97 -8.18
CA ASN A 135 8.01 12.20 -7.42
C ASN A 135 6.79 12.15 -6.50
N ALA A 136 6.26 10.96 -6.25
CA ALA A 136 5.09 10.76 -5.40
C ALA A 136 5.50 10.23 -4.03
N LEU A 137 4.85 10.74 -2.98
CA LEU A 137 5.06 10.32 -1.60
C LEU A 137 3.74 9.79 -1.04
N PHE A 138 3.76 8.57 -0.53
CA PHE A 138 2.60 7.91 0.09
C PHE A 138 2.85 7.79 1.59
N THR A 139 2.11 8.55 2.39
CA THR A 139 2.31 8.62 3.85
C THR A 139 1.35 7.75 4.65
N GLY A 140 0.23 7.40 4.07
CA GLY A 140 -0.79 6.57 4.72
C GLY A 140 -1.72 7.28 5.67
N ASP A 141 -1.29 8.34 6.34
CA ASP A 141 -2.08 8.96 7.40
C ASP A 141 -2.88 10.17 6.98
N THR A 142 -2.46 10.84 5.95
CA THR A 142 -3.10 12.07 5.53
C THR A 142 -3.38 12.00 4.04
N PRO A 143 -4.59 12.35 3.61
CA PRO A 143 -4.87 12.48 2.19
C PRO A 143 -4.11 13.70 1.65
N VAL A 144 -2.81 13.56 1.51
CA VAL A 144 -1.98 14.62 0.96
C VAL A 144 -1.96 14.49 -0.54
N SER A 145 -2.17 15.60 -1.22
CA SER A 145 -2.02 15.65 -2.66
C SER A 145 -0.52 15.62 -3.02
N TYR A 146 0.12 14.48 -2.81
CA TYR A 146 1.54 14.31 -3.10
C TYR A 146 1.85 14.37 -4.59
N THR A 147 0.83 14.37 -5.43
CA THR A 147 1.02 14.63 -6.86
C THR A 147 1.62 16.00 -7.12
N HIS A 148 1.59 16.88 -6.12
CA HIS A 148 2.20 18.20 -6.20
C HIS A 148 3.53 18.30 -5.46
N LEU A 149 3.99 17.21 -4.85
CA LEU A 149 5.27 17.23 -4.16
C LEU A 149 6.41 17.16 -5.15
N THR A 150 7.32 18.10 -5.03
CA THR A 150 8.57 18.06 -5.74
C THR A 150 9.64 17.56 -4.78
N LEU A 151 10.15 16.36 -5.01
CA LEU A 151 11.24 15.83 -4.21
C LEU A 151 12.54 16.48 -4.60
N PRO A 152 13.45 16.73 -3.62
CA PRO A 152 14.77 17.28 -3.97
C PRO A 152 15.50 16.31 -4.87
N THR A 153 16.04 16.85 -5.94
CA THR A 153 16.95 16.09 -6.80
C THR A 153 18.32 16.09 -6.13
N SER A 154 18.77 14.94 -5.78
CA SER A 154 20.11 14.80 -5.20
C SER A 154 21.01 14.04 -6.14
#